data_05e5869b1c9a42d381f0d70975f9892b
#
_entry.id   05e5869b1c9a42d381f0d70975f9892b
#
_cell.length_a   1.000
_cell.length_b   1.000
_cell.length_c   1.000
_cell.angle_alpha   90.00
_cell.angle_beta   90.00
_cell.angle_gamma   90.00
#
_symmetry.space_group_name_H-M   'P 1'
#
loop_
_entity.id
_entity.type
_entity.pdbx_description
1 polymer ?
#
loop_
_entity_poly.entity_id
_entity_poly.type
_entity_poly.pdbx_seq_one_letter_code
_entity_poly.pdbx_strand_id
1 'polypeptide(L)'
;MLKNHEKELMISINLFLDNILKINNLFKILLQKYFDQKFDDVQKVTDQISNLESECDALRRDVERRIYSETLIPEIRGDVLGMLENLDKIPGQIQGNAHSFNTEKPKVDGELNENFLKLCDYASECISLLIEGSRSFFTDKNITIAKCLEVSKVESKADKISTELKKTIFTNSENGLATKVHLKYFVEIMDEVANLSEDVADRLIISSSKN
;
A
#
# COMPACT_ATOMS: atom_id res chain seq x y z
N MET A 1 17.70 5.89 -30.32
CA MET A 1 16.47 5.10 -30.12
C MET A 1 16.44 4.48 -28.73
N LEU A 2 17.40 3.63 -28.33
CA LEU A 2 17.41 2.98 -26.99
C LEU A 2 17.20 3.93 -25.81
N LYS A 3 17.93 5.05 -25.73
CA LYS A 3 17.76 6.04 -24.64
C LYS A 3 16.36 6.69 -24.56
N ASN A 4 15.58 6.71 -25.65
CA ASN A 4 14.22 7.26 -25.63
C ASN A 4 13.24 6.24 -25.01
N HIS A 5 13.39 4.96 -25.35
CA HIS A 5 12.55 3.88 -24.81
C HIS A 5 12.77 3.69 -23.29
N GLU A 6 14.03 3.75 -22.83
CA GLU A 6 14.34 3.71 -21.38
C GLU A 6 13.68 4.90 -20.64
N LYS A 7 13.73 6.10 -21.24
CA LYS A 7 13.09 7.28 -20.65
C LYS A 7 11.57 7.15 -20.55
N GLU A 8 10.93 6.64 -21.61
CA GLU A 8 9.49 6.40 -21.62
C GLU A 8 9.08 5.33 -20.61
N LEU A 9 9.87 4.27 -20.49
CA LEU A 9 9.66 3.23 -19.48
C LEU A 9 9.71 3.80 -18.06
N MET A 10 10.72 4.60 -17.76
CA MET A 10 10.86 5.26 -16.45
C MET A 10 9.71 6.23 -16.16
N ILE A 11 9.16 6.91 -17.17
CA ILE A 11 7.97 7.74 -17.02
C ILE A 11 6.76 6.88 -16.62
N SER A 12 6.53 5.74 -17.28
CA SER A 12 5.43 4.84 -16.95
C SER A 12 5.57 4.24 -15.55
N ILE A 13 6.77 3.84 -15.14
CA ILE A 13 7.04 3.37 -13.78
C ILE A 13 6.75 4.47 -12.75
N ASN A 14 7.20 5.70 -12.99
CA ASN A 14 6.94 6.81 -12.07
C ASN A 14 5.45 7.15 -11.98
N LEU A 15 4.69 7.08 -13.07
CA LEU A 15 3.24 7.27 -13.05
C LEU A 15 2.54 6.18 -12.22
N PHE A 16 2.98 4.93 -12.36
CA PHE A 16 2.49 3.83 -11.53
C PHE A 16 2.74 4.09 -10.03
N LEU A 17 3.95 4.50 -9.65
CA LEU A 17 4.31 4.85 -8.29
C LEU A 17 3.51 6.06 -7.76
N ASP A 18 3.28 7.08 -8.61
CA ASP A 18 2.45 8.25 -8.28
C ASP A 18 1.00 7.85 -8.01
N ASN A 19 0.43 6.91 -8.79
CA ASN A 19 -0.92 6.46 -8.59
C ASN A 19 -1.07 5.66 -7.29
N ILE A 20 -0.09 4.85 -6.90
CA ILE A 20 -0.07 4.19 -5.57
C ILE A 20 -0.13 5.24 -4.45
N LEU A 21 0.66 6.33 -4.53
CA LEU A 21 0.60 7.40 -3.54
C LEU A 21 -0.75 8.12 -3.51
N LYS A 22 -1.39 8.32 -4.67
CA LYS A 22 -2.75 8.91 -4.73
C LYS A 22 -3.78 8.01 -4.05
N ILE A 23 -3.74 6.70 -4.33
CA ILE A 23 -4.61 5.69 -3.72
C ILE A 23 -4.43 5.69 -2.20
N ASN A 24 -3.18 5.70 -1.74
CA ASN A 24 -2.83 5.78 -0.33
C ASN A 24 -3.46 7.02 0.36
N ASN A 25 -3.32 8.19 -0.26
CA ASN A 25 -3.91 9.42 0.26
C ASN A 25 -5.45 9.39 0.24
N LEU A 26 -6.07 8.83 -0.79
CA LEU A 26 -7.51 8.67 -0.88
C LEU A 26 -8.04 7.75 0.21
N PHE A 27 -7.33 6.69 0.56
CA PHE A 27 -7.75 5.79 1.65
C PHE A 27 -7.76 6.49 3.01
N LYS A 28 -6.79 7.35 3.30
CA LYS A 28 -6.80 8.22 4.50
C LYS A 28 -8.03 9.12 4.52
N ILE A 29 -8.36 9.75 3.38
CA ILE A 29 -9.55 10.59 3.24
C ILE A 29 -10.82 9.75 3.44
N LEU A 30 -10.88 8.54 2.89
CA LEU A 30 -12.00 7.61 3.04
C LEU A 30 -12.27 7.31 4.52
N LEU A 31 -11.25 6.93 5.27
CA LEU A 31 -11.39 6.62 6.70
C LEU A 31 -11.84 7.83 7.51
N GLN A 32 -11.30 9.01 7.21
CA GLN A 32 -11.77 10.24 7.85
C GLN A 32 -13.25 10.49 7.58
N LYS A 33 -13.70 10.35 6.32
CA LYS A 33 -15.11 10.47 5.93
C LYS A 33 -15.98 9.40 6.58
N TYR A 34 -15.45 8.19 6.69
CA TYR A 34 -16.13 7.06 7.31
C TYR A 34 -16.42 7.34 8.80
N PHE A 35 -15.43 7.78 9.58
CA PHE A 35 -15.59 8.12 10.98
C PHE A 35 -16.43 9.40 11.18
N ASP A 36 -16.45 10.31 10.22
CA ASP A 36 -17.36 11.45 10.15
C ASP A 36 -18.79 11.04 9.76
N GLN A 37 -19.07 9.76 9.48
CA GLN A 37 -20.36 9.21 9.03
C GLN A 37 -20.85 9.77 7.67
N LYS A 38 -19.95 10.25 6.81
CA LYS A 38 -20.25 10.80 5.47
C LYS A 38 -20.23 9.69 4.42
N PHE A 39 -21.16 8.75 4.50
CA PHE A 39 -21.14 7.52 3.69
C PHE A 39 -21.26 7.75 2.17
N ASP A 40 -21.97 8.80 1.74
CA ASP A 40 -22.02 9.15 0.32
C ASP A 40 -20.67 9.59 -0.24
N ASP A 41 -19.84 10.25 0.60
CA ASP A 41 -18.48 10.61 0.23
C ASP A 41 -17.55 9.41 0.28
N VAL A 42 -17.76 8.45 1.22
CA VAL A 42 -17.04 7.17 1.26
C VAL A 42 -17.21 6.41 -0.07
N GLN A 43 -18.46 6.30 -0.59
CA GLN A 43 -18.71 5.68 -1.88
C GLN A 43 -17.94 6.36 -3.01
N LYS A 44 -17.99 7.69 -3.11
CA LYS A 44 -17.27 8.44 -4.15
C LYS A 44 -15.76 8.23 -4.10
N VAL A 45 -15.17 8.21 -2.89
CA VAL A 45 -13.74 7.97 -2.71
C VAL A 45 -13.39 6.52 -3.05
N THR A 46 -14.24 5.55 -2.72
CA THR A 46 -14.08 4.14 -3.10
C THR A 46 -14.03 4.00 -4.62
N ASP A 47 -14.93 4.68 -5.35
CA ASP A 47 -14.95 4.66 -6.83
C ASP A 47 -13.67 5.30 -7.41
N GLN A 48 -13.15 6.36 -6.80
CA GLN A 48 -11.89 6.98 -7.22
C GLN A 48 -10.69 6.04 -7.00
N ILE A 49 -10.64 5.33 -5.86
CA ILE A 49 -9.61 4.33 -5.58
C ILE A 49 -9.67 3.21 -6.63
N SER A 50 -10.86 2.70 -6.96
CA SER A 50 -11.06 1.64 -7.94
C SER A 50 -10.59 2.04 -9.35
N ASN A 51 -10.86 3.28 -9.75
CA ASN A 51 -10.41 3.80 -11.04
C ASN A 51 -8.87 3.89 -11.10
N LEU A 52 -8.24 4.41 -10.03
CA LEU A 52 -6.77 4.53 -9.98
C LEU A 52 -6.07 3.17 -9.89
N GLU A 53 -6.65 2.19 -9.20
CA GLU A 53 -6.14 0.82 -9.18
C GLU A 53 -6.16 0.20 -10.57
N SER A 54 -7.25 0.36 -11.32
CA SER A 54 -7.33 -0.10 -12.71
C SER A 54 -6.30 0.60 -13.61
N GLU A 55 -6.00 1.87 -13.35
CA GLU A 55 -4.90 2.58 -14.03
C GLU A 55 -3.54 2.02 -13.64
N CYS A 56 -3.30 1.68 -12.36
CA CYS A 56 -2.07 1.01 -11.89
C CYS A 56 -1.87 -0.32 -12.63
N ASP A 57 -2.90 -1.14 -12.70
CA ASP A 57 -2.90 -2.43 -13.40
C ASP A 57 -2.55 -2.28 -14.89
N ALA A 58 -3.13 -1.28 -15.55
CA ALA A 58 -2.84 -0.97 -16.96
C ALA A 58 -1.39 -0.52 -17.17
N LEU A 59 -0.88 0.36 -16.30
CA LEU A 59 0.51 0.83 -16.32
C LEU A 59 1.49 -0.31 -16.09
N ARG A 60 1.25 -1.15 -15.09
CA ARG A 60 2.09 -2.31 -14.80
C ARG A 60 2.19 -3.23 -16.02
N ARG A 61 1.05 -3.62 -16.61
CA ARG A 61 1.02 -4.48 -17.80
C ARG A 61 1.71 -3.86 -19.02
N ASP A 62 1.60 -2.55 -19.19
CA ASP A 62 2.30 -1.85 -20.27
C ASP A 62 3.83 -1.87 -20.04
N VAL A 63 4.28 -1.59 -18.83
CA VAL A 63 5.69 -1.65 -18.44
C VAL A 63 6.25 -3.06 -18.61
N GLU A 64 5.55 -4.10 -18.12
CA GLU A 64 5.94 -5.49 -18.28
C GLU A 64 6.11 -5.88 -19.76
N ARG A 65 5.12 -5.54 -20.61
CA ARG A 65 5.18 -5.80 -22.04
C ARG A 65 6.39 -5.12 -22.69
N ARG A 66 6.69 -3.86 -22.35
CA ARG A 66 7.86 -3.14 -22.86
C ARG A 66 9.17 -3.76 -22.39
N ILE A 67 9.26 -4.16 -21.14
CA ILE A 67 10.44 -4.85 -20.59
C ILE A 67 10.74 -6.14 -21.38
N TYR A 68 9.71 -6.87 -21.83
CA TYR A 68 9.90 -8.09 -22.63
C TYR A 68 10.24 -7.79 -24.09
N SER A 69 9.68 -6.76 -24.70
CA SER A 69 9.85 -6.44 -26.13
C SER A 69 11.06 -5.57 -26.43
N GLU A 70 11.44 -4.71 -25.50
CA GLU A 70 12.50 -3.72 -25.65
C GLU A 70 13.68 -4.14 -24.77
N THR A 71 14.85 -4.29 -25.37
CA THR A 71 16.06 -4.89 -24.77
C THR A 71 16.56 -4.14 -23.53
N LEU A 72 15.93 -4.35 -22.38
CA LEU A 72 16.55 -4.06 -21.08
C LEU A 72 17.63 -5.12 -20.78
N ILE A 73 18.67 -4.70 -20.08
CA ILE A 73 19.75 -5.59 -19.65
C ILE A 73 19.14 -6.78 -18.93
N PRO A 74 19.37 -8.03 -19.40
CA PRO A 74 18.68 -9.22 -18.86
C PRO A 74 18.81 -9.38 -17.34
N GLU A 75 19.92 -8.92 -16.77
CA GLU A 75 20.22 -9.03 -15.34
C GLU A 75 19.29 -8.19 -14.46
N ILE A 76 18.83 -7.02 -14.91
CA ILE A 76 17.95 -6.13 -14.14
C ILE A 76 16.46 -6.42 -14.38
N ARG A 77 16.15 -7.08 -15.52
CA ARG A 77 14.78 -7.36 -15.94
C ARG A 77 13.96 -8.08 -14.87
N GLY A 78 14.50 -9.14 -14.31
CA GLY A 78 13.82 -9.94 -13.28
C GLY A 78 13.55 -9.17 -11.99
N ASP A 79 14.49 -8.31 -11.57
CA ASP A 79 14.33 -7.50 -10.36
C ASP A 79 13.28 -6.41 -10.55
N VAL A 80 13.22 -5.76 -11.73
CA VAL A 80 12.20 -4.74 -12.05
C VAL A 80 10.80 -5.36 -12.14
N LEU A 81 10.66 -6.49 -12.82
CA LEU A 81 9.39 -7.21 -12.92
C LEU A 81 8.90 -7.64 -11.53
N GLY A 82 9.80 -8.24 -10.74
CA GLY A 82 9.47 -8.65 -9.36
C GLY A 82 9.10 -7.48 -8.46
N MET A 83 9.73 -6.32 -8.61
CA MET A 83 9.36 -5.09 -7.91
C MET A 83 7.93 -4.65 -8.28
N LEU A 84 7.61 -4.56 -9.56
CA LEU A 84 6.31 -4.11 -10.04
C LEU A 84 5.18 -5.05 -9.62
N GLU A 85 5.36 -6.38 -9.77
CA GLU A 85 4.37 -7.38 -9.35
C GLU A 85 4.07 -7.33 -7.85
N ASN A 86 5.06 -7.03 -7.02
CA ASN A 86 4.84 -6.95 -5.58
C ASN A 86 4.27 -5.60 -5.16
N LEU A 87 4.70 -4.49 -5.78
CA LEU A 87 4.11 -3.18 -5.56
C LEU A 87 2.62 -3.13 -5.93
N ASP A 88 2.19 -3.86 -6.95
CA ASP A 88 0.81 -3.91 -7.44
C ASP A 88 -0.17 -4.53 -6.42
N LYS A 89 0.32 -5.32 -5.49
CA LYS A 89 -0.51 -5.87 -4.41
C LYS A 89 -1.04 -4.80 -3.45
N ILE A 90 -0.30 -3.70 -3.28
CA ILE A 90 -0.64 -2.62 -2.35
C ILE A 90 -1.90 -1.87 -2.78
N PRO A 91 -2.01 -1.32 -4.02
CA PRO A 91 -3.24 -0.68 -4.48
C PRO A 91 -4.44 -1.63 -4.47
N GLY A 92 -4.26 -2.91 -4.83
CA GLY A 92 -5.32 -3.92 -4.76
C GLY A 92 -5.81 -4.18 -3.33
N GLN A 93 -4.89 -4.27 -2.34
CA GLN A 93 -5.26 -4.40 -0.93
C GLN A 93 -6.03 -3.17 -0.44
N ILE A 94 -5.57 -1.96 -0.78
CA ILE A 94 -6.26 -0.72 -0.38
C ILE A 94 -7.65 -0.63 -1.03
N GLN A 95 -7.80 -1.01 -2.30
CA GLN A 95 -9.10 -1.09 -2.97
C GLN A 95 -10.04 -2.06 -2.24
N GLY A 96 -9.55 -3.26 -1.92
CA GLY A 96 -10.31 -4.24 -1.13
C GLY A 96 -10.77 -3.68 0.22
N ASN A 97 -9.88 -3.00 0.94
CA ASN A 97 -10.18 -2.35 2.21
C ASN A 97 -11.26 -1.27 2.04
N ALA A 98 -11.14 -0.41 1.02
CA ALA A 98 -12.12 0.63 0.73
C ALA A 98 -13.51 0.06 0.46
N HIS A 99 -13.59 -1.00 -0.34
CA HIS A 99 -14.84 -1.71 -0.62
C HIS A 99 -15.44 -2.34 0.65
N SER A 100 -14.61 -2.97 1.51
CA SER A 100 -15.07 -3.55 2.77
C SER A 100 -15.66 -2.48 3.70
N PHE A 101 -14.97 -1.35 3.92
CA PHE A 101 -15.50 -0.26 4.72
C PHE A 101 -16.82 0.30 4.16
N ASN A 102 -16.90 0.47 2.83
CA ASN A 102 -18.09 1.01 2.18
C ASN A 102 -19.28 0.05 2.24
N THR A 103 -19.05 -1.26 2.11
CA THR A 103 -20.10 -2.28 2.01
C THR A 103 -20.53 -2.80 3.38
N GLU A 104 -19.57 -3.19 4.22
CA GLU A 104 -19.83 -3.88 5.48
C GLU A 104 -20.13 -2.91 6.63
N LYS A 105 -19.64 -1.67 6.53
CA LYS A 105 -19.88 -0.58 7.48
C LYS A 105 -19.69 -1.00 8.93
N PRO A 106 -18.45 -1.44 9.33
CA PRO A 106 -18.18 -1.89 10.68
C PRO A 106 -18.53 -0.80 11.71
N LYS A 107 -19.23 -1.20 12.78
CA LYS A 107 -19.51 -0.29 13.89
C LYS A 107 -18.29 -0.19 14.77
N VAL A 108 -17.50 0.86 14.56
CA VAL A 108 -16.31 1.16 15.36
C VAL A 108 -16.73 2.13 16.47
N ASP A 109 -16.46 1.77 17.71
CA ASP A 109 -16.71 2.64 18.86
C ASP A 109 -15.74 3.83 18.82
N GLY A 110 -16.19 5.03 19.24
CA GLY A 110 -15.40 6.26 19.11
C GLY A 110 -14.00 6.21 19.75
N GLU A 111 -13.84 5.41 20.81
CA GLU A 111 -12.54 5.19 21.46
C GLU A 111 -11.53 4.46 20.57
N LEU A 112 -12.00 3.66 19.61
CA LEU A 112 -11.14 2.92 18.67
C LEU A 112 -10.76 3.75 17.44
N ASN A 113 -11.53 4.78 17.10
CA ASN A 113 -11.33 5.58 15.88
C ASN A 113 -9.92 6.12 15.74
N GLU A 114 -9.37 6.69 16.83
CA GLU A 114 -8.01 7.25 16.83
C GLU A 114 -6.95 6.19 16.52
N ASN A 115 -7.11 4.99 17.06
CA ASN A 115 -6.15 3.91 16.82
C ASN A 115 -6.29 3.32 15.41
N PHE A 116 -7.51 3.26 14.84
CA PHE A 116 -7.70 2.93 13.42
C PHE A 116 -7.04 3.96 12.51
N LEU A 117 -7.16 5.27 12.83
CA LEU A 117 -6.49 6.32 12.06
C LEU A 117 -4.97 6.25 12.21
N LYS A 118 -4.43 5.97 13.41
CA LYS A 118 -2.99 5.75 13.62
C LYS A 118 -2.46 4.55 12.83
N LEU A 119 -3.19 3.45 12.80
CA LEU A 119 -2.83 2.29 11.99
C LEU A 119 -2.76 2.67 10.50
N CYS A 120 -3.76 3.41 10.01
CA CYS A 120 -3.75 3.93 8.64
C CYS A 120 -2.57 4.87 8.39
N ASP A 121 -2.21 5.73 9.34
CA ASP A 121 -1.09 6.65 9.20
C ASP A 121 0.24 5.89 9.09
N TYR A 122 0.48 4.88 9.92
CA TYR A 122 1.70 4.06 9.82
C TYR A 122 1.75 3.24 8.52
N ALA A 123 0.65 2.61 8.11
CA ALA A 123 0.58 1.93 6.81
C ALA A 123 0.86 2.90 5.65
N SER A 124 0.31 4.11 5.73
CA SER A 124 0.55 5.18 4.75
C SER A 124 2.02 5.64 4.73
N GLU A 125 2.67 5.73 5.87
CA GLU A 125 4.09 6.06 5.99
C GLU A 125 4.97 4.96 5.39
N CYS A 126 4.65 3.68 5.63
CA CYS A 126 5.32 2.54 4.99
C CYS A 126 5.29 2.63 3.47
N ILE A 127 4.10 2.90 2.88
CA ILE A 127 3.96 3.08 1.43
C ILE A 127 4.81 4.24 0.95
N SER A 128 4.79 5.38 1.64
CA SER A 128 5.52 6.59 1.22
C SER A 128 7.03 6.33 1.18
N LEU A 129 7.58 5.71 2.22
CA LEU A 129 9.00 5.32 2.30
C LEU A 129 9.36 4.28 1.23
N LEU A 130 8.51 3.29 1.02
CA LEU A 130 8.70 2.27 0.00
C LEU A 130 8.74 2.89 -1.41
N ILE A 131 7.84 3.83 -1.72
CA ILE A 131 7.83 4.51 -3.03
C ILE A 131 9.10 5.35 -3.22
N GLU A 132 9.59 6.04 -2.18
CA GLU A 132 10.86 6.74 -2.23
C GLU A 132 12.03 5.77 -2.52
N GLY A 133 12.10 4.64 -1.83
CA GLY A 133 13.07 3.58 -2.08
C GLY A 133 12.96 3.01 -3.49
N SER A 134 11.75 2.75 -3.97
CA SER A 134 11.49 2.23 -5.33
C SER A 134 11.96 3.18 -6.42
N ARG A 135 11.76 4.50 -6.25
CA ARG A 135 12.28 5.52 -7.19
C ARG A 135 13.80 5.54 -7.24
N SER A 136 14.43 5.36 -6.08
CA SER A 136 15.90 5.37 -5.97
C SER A 136 16.55 4.09 -6.49
N PHE A 137 15.79 3.02 -6.67
CA PHE A 137 16.29 1.70 -7.10
C PHE A 137 17.15 1.75 -8.38
N PHE A 138 16.81 2.66 -9.29
CA PHE A 138 17.49 2.83 -10.57
C PHE A 138 18.65 3.84 -10.51
N THR A 139 18.82 4.59 -9.42
CA THR A 139 19.76 5.72 -9.35
C THR A 139 20.74 5.64 -8.19
N ASP A 140 20.29 5.22 -7.01
CA ASP A 140 21.11 5.15 -5.79
C ASP A 140 20.63 4.02 -4.86
N LYS A 141 21.37 2.94 -4.87
CA LYS A 141 21.09 1.75 -4.05
C LYS A 141 21.18 2.01 -2.55
N ASN A 142 22.04 2.92 -2.11
CA ASN A 142 22.18 3.23 -0.70
C ASN A 142 20.92 3.94 -0.17
N ILE A 143 20.35 4.84 -0.98
CA ILE A 143 19.07 5.49 -0.67
C ILE A 143 17.94 4.44 -0.65
N THR A 144 17.90 3.54 -1.64
CA THR A 144 16.92 2.45 -1.67
C THR A 144 16.98 1.61 -0.40
N ILE A 145 18.17 1.11 -0.03
CA ILE A 145 18.35 0.29 1.18
C ILE A 145 17.96 1.08 2.44
N ALA A 146 18.40 2.35 2.55
CA ALA A 146 18.09 3.19 3.71
C ALA A 146 16.58 3.37 3.88
N LYS A 147 15.86 3.69 2.79
CA LYS A 147 14.40 3.88 2.81
C LYS A 147 13.65 2.57 3.12
N CYS A 148 14.06 1.48 2.53
CA CYS A 148 13.48 0.16 2.82
C CYS A 148 13.69 -0.28 4.29
N LEU A 149 14.85 0.00 4.89
CA LEU A 149 15.07 -0.24 6.32
C LEU A 149 14.21 0.66 7.23
N GLU A 150 13.82 1.85 6.76
CA GLU A 150 12.87 2.70 7.47
C GLU A 150 11.45 2.12 7.43
N VAL A 151 11.05 1.45 6.32
CA VAL A 151 9.75 0.75 6.21
C VAL A 151 9.58 -0.25 7.35
N SER A 152 10.53 -1.15 7.58
CA SER A 152 10.45 -2.16 8.65
C SER A 152 10.29 -1.54 10.05
N LYS A 153 10.91 -0.38 10.29
CA LYS A 153 10.75 0.32 11.58
C LYS A 153 9.35 0.89 11.75
N VAL A 154 8.71 1.34 10.67
CA VAL A 154 7.37 1.92 10.71
C VAL A 154 6.32 0.80 10.74
N GLU A 155 6.54 -0.29 9.99
CA GLU A 155 5.71 -1.51 10.03
C GLU A 155 5.62 -2.04 11.47
N SER A 156 6.73 -2.17 12.18
CA SER A 156 6.73 -2.58 13.59
C SER A 156 5.89 -1.67 14.50
N LYS A 157 5.67 -0.40 14.14
CA LYS A 157 4.73 0.48 14.86
C LYS A 157 3.29 0.19 14.46
N ALA A 158 3.02 -0.11 13.18
CA ALA A 158 1.71 -0.51 12.69
C ALA A 158 1.26 -1.80 13.38
N ASP A 159 2.12 -2.82 13.40
CA ASP A 159 1.88 -4.11 14.05
C ASP A 159 1.57 -3.96 15.55
N LYS A 160 2.27 -3.07 16.22
CA LYS A 160 2.02 -2.77 17.64
C LYS A 160 0.63 -2.15 17.86
N ILE A 161 0.22 -1.17 17.05
CA ILE A 161 -1.12 -0.57 17.14
C ILE A 161 -2.19 -1.60 16.75
N SER A 162 -1.96 -2.42 15.73
CA SER A 162 -2.83 -3.53 15.33
C SER A 162 -3.06 -4.51 16.49
N THR A 163 -2.00 -4.89 17.18
CA THR A 163 -2.07 -5.75 18.35
C THR A 163 -2.83 -5.10 19.51
N GLU A 164 -2.60 -3.82 19.78
CA GLU A 164 -3.31 -3.05 20.80
C GLU A 164 -4.81 -2.92 20.48
N LEU A 165 -5.17 -2.64 19.22
CA LEU A 165 -6.56 -2.61 18.75
C LEU A 165 -7.25 -3.96 18.96
N LYS A 166 -6.64 -5.05 18.51
CA LYS A 166 -7.18 -6.42 18.70
C LYS A 166 -7.42 -6.72 20.17
N LYS A 167 -6.46 -6.36 21.03
CA LYS A 167 -6.59 -6.55 22.47
C LYS A 167 -7.76 -5.74 23.07
N THR A 168 -7.88 -4.47 22.72
CA THR A 168 -8.97 -3.60 23.18
C THR A 168 -10.34 -4.13 22.72
N ILE A 169 -10.46 -4.53 21.44
CA ILE A 169 -11.68 -5.11 20.88
C ILE A 169 -12.12 -6.35 21.66
N PHE A 170 -11.19 -7.26 21.98
CA PHE A 170 -11.55 -8.52 22.66
C PHE A 170 -11.78 -8.36 24.17
N THR A 171 -11.20 -7.35 24.81
CA THR A 171 -11.43 -7.06 26.24
C THR A 171 -12.73 -6.27 26.49
N ASN A 172 -13.30 -5.61 25.48
CA ASN A 172 -14.58 -4.92 25.63
C ASN A 172 -15.71 -5.94 25.91
N SER A 173 -16.36 -5.83 27.08
CA SER A 173 -17.43 -6.74 27.52
C SER A 173 -18.79 -6.46 26.88
N GLU A 174 -18.99 -5.27 26.32
CA GLU A 174 -20.26 -4.85 25.72
C GLU A 174 -20.48 -5.43 24.33
N ASN A 175 -19.41 -5.73 23.61
CA ASN A 175 -19.46 -6.26 22.26
C ASN A 175 -19.60 -7.79 22.24
N GLY A 176 -20.59 -8.30 21.50
CA GLY A 176 -20.73 -9.73 21.23
C GLY A 176 -19.59 -10.27 20.35
N LEU A 177 -19.36 -11.58 20.38
CA LEU A 177 -18.26 -12.22 19.64
C LEU A 177 -18.26 -11.90 18.14
N ALA A 178 -19.43 -11.84 17.50
CA ALA A 178 -19.57 -11.51 16.10
C ALA A 178 -19.00 -10.12 15.77
N THR A 179 -19.33 -9.11 16.60
CA THR A 179 -18.79 -7.75 16.46
C THR A 179 -17.28 -7.72 16.66
N LYS A 180 -16.77 -8.44 17.66
CA LYS A 180 -15.33 -8.53 17.93
C LYS A 180 -14.57 -9.15 16.76
N VAL A 181 -15.08 -10.22 16.19
CA VAL A 181 -14.47 -10.89 15.03
C VAL A 181 -14.53 -9.99 13.79
N HIS A 182 -15.64 -9.30 13.59
CA HIS A 182 -15.78 -8.36 12.47
C HIS A 182 -14.80 -7.17 12.59
N LEU A 183 -14.70 -6.56 13.77
CA LEU A 183 -13.73 -5.47 13.98
C LEU A 183 -12.28 -5.94 13.86
N LYS A 184 -11.97 -7.15 14.38
CA LYS A 184 -10.65 -7.77 14.20
C LYS A 184 -10.28 -7.91 12.72
N TYR A 185 -11.21 -8.37 11.89
CA TYR A 185 -11.02 -8.48 10.45
C TYR A 185 -10.60 -7.13 9.82
N PHE A 186 -11.27 -6.03 10.20
CA PHE A 186 -10.91 -4.69 9.70
C PHE A 186 -9.51 -4.23 10.17
N VAL A 187 -9.12 -4.57 11.38
CA VAL A 187 -7.74 -4.31 11.84
C VAL A 187 -6.74 -5.09 10.98
N GLU A 188 -7.01 -6.37 10.70
CA GLU A 188 -6.11 -7.24 9.95
C GLU A 188 -5.94 -6.80 8.49
N ILE A 189 -7.02 -6.44 7.80
CA ILE A 189 -6.92 -5.97 6.41
C ILE A 189 -6.21 -4.62 6.28
N MET A 190 -6.25 -3.77 7.31
CA MET A 190 -5.50 -2.51 7.33
C MET A 190 -4.02 -2.73 7.63
N ASP A 191 -3.72 -3.62 8.57
CA ASP A 191 -2.36 -4.02 8.95
C ASP A 191 -1.61 -4.66 7.78
N GLU A 192 -2.32 -5.48 6.98
CA GLU A 192 -1.78 -6.14 5.79
C GLU A 192 -1.15 -5.17 4.78
N VAL A 193 -1.60 -3.92 4.73
CA VAL A 193 -1.00 -2.89 3.86
C VAL A 193 0.43 -2.55 4.29
N ALA A 194 0.70 -2.51 5.60
CA ALA A 194 2.04 -2.28 6.13
C ALA A 194 2.94 -3.51 5.89
N ASN A 195 2.41 -4.73 6.13
CA ASN A 195 3.10 -5.99 5.90
C ASN A 195 3.52 -6.14 4.43
N LEU A 196 2.60 -5.90 3.49
CA LEU A 196 2.89 -5.92 2.06
C LEU A 196 3.99 -4.90 1.69
N SER A 197 3.98 -3.73 2.34
CA SER A 197 5.01 -2.71 2.09
C SER A 197 6.38 -3.17 2.59
N GLU A 198 6.46 -3.86 3.73
CA GLU A 198 7.68 -4.46 4.25
C GLU A 198 8.18 -5.59 3.35
N ASP A 199 7.30 -6.50 2.92
CA ASP A 199 7.63 -7.59 1.99
C ASP A 199 8.29 -7.09 0.70
N VAL A 200 7.79 -5.99 0.14
CA VAL A 200 8.37 -5.36 -1.05
C VAL A 200 9.71 -4.70 -0.72
N ALA A 201 9.80 -4.01 0.43
CA ALA A 201 11.02 -3.36 0.87
C ALA A 201 12.17 -4.37 1.06
N ASP A 202 11.91 -5.52 1.67
CA ASP A 202 12.89 -6.60 1.86
C ASP A 202 13.40 -7.14 0.51
N ARG A 203 12.52 -7.32 -0.47
CA ARG A 203 12.92 -7.72 -1.83
C ARG A 203 13.78 -6.67 -2.51
N LEU A 204 13.48 -5.38 -2.33
CA LEU A 204 14.29 -4.30 -2.88
C LEU A 204 15.69 -4.25 -2.26
N ILE A 205 15.81 -4.49 -0.94
CA ILE A 205 17.11 -4.59 -0.25
C ILE A 205 17.93 -5.73 -0.86
N ILE A 206 17.32 -6.92 -1.03
CA ILE A 206 18.00 -8.09 -1.62
C ILE A 206 18.45 -7.78 -3.06
N SER A 207 17.57 -7.23 -3.89
CA SER A 207 17.89 -6.89 -5.29
C SER A 207 18.97 -5.83 -5.40
N SER A 208 18.95 -4.81 -4.53
CA SER A 208 19.96 -3.76 -4.46
C SER A 208 21.33 -4.26 -4.00
N SER A 209 21.36 -5.36 -3.23
CA SER A 209 22.60 -5.93 -2.66
C SER A 209 23.33 -6.88 -3.62
N LYS A 210 22.64 -7.41 -4.66
CA LYS A 210 23.21 -8.37 -5.63
C LYS A 210 24.13 -7.72 -6.68
N ASN A 211 24.02 -6.46 -6.88
CA ASN A 211 24.72 -5.69 -7.90
C ASN A 211 25.68 -4.67 -7.24
#